data_f93428ebc883f7f1bf95d5f738ce3614
#
_entry.id   f93428ebc883f7f1bf95d5f738ce3614
#
_cell.length_a   1.000
_cell.length_b   1.000
_cell.length_c   1.000
_cell.angle_alpha   90.00
_cell.angle_beta   90.00
_cell.angle_gamma   90.00
#
_symmetry.space_group_name_H-M   'P 1'
#
loop_
_entity.id
_entity.type
_entity.pdbx_description
1 polymer ?
#
loop_
_entity_poly.entity_id
_entity_poly.type
_entity_poly.pdbx_seq_one_letter_code
_entity_poly.pdbx_strand_id
1 'polypeptide(L)'
;PLTSYQGVFFKDLPAPKIKGFESAIHTICGVWYAYKQKADIVHIHAIGPSIAIPFAKLLGLKVVVTHHGPDYDRKNWNFFAKFILKTGEFFAAKWADEIIVISTVIDNILKTKYNRNNAILIYNGVDIHQPTQTDQYIKSLGLSHRKYILAVGRFVKEKEFDKLIMAFSDLNLQDYHLVIAGDSDHKTSYS
;
A
#
# COMPACT_ATOMS: atom_id res chain seq x y z
N PRO A 1 -3.03 -22.09 9.60
CA PRO A 1 -2.70 -20.67 9.67
C PRO A 1 -1.54 -20.44 10.63
N LEU A 2 -0.61 -19.58 10.24
CA LEU A 2 0.51 -19.21 11.09
C LEU A 2 -0.05 -18.40 12.28
N THR A 3 0.23 -18.81 13.49
CA THR A 3 -0.28 -18.13 14.71
C THR A 3 0.69 -17.10 15.27
N SER A 4 1.98 -17.22 14.92
CA SER A 4 3.01 -16.25 15.28
C SER A 4 4.19 -16.31 14.33
N TYR A 5 4.92 -15.18 14.19
CA TYR A 5 6.16 -15.08 13.42
C TYR A 5 7.05 -14.02 14.04
N GLN A 6 8.29 -14.34 14.35
CA GLN A 6 9.29 -13.44 14.96
C GLN A 6 8.76 -12.63 16.16
N GLY A 7 8.00 -13.26 17.06
CA GLY A 7 7.42 -12.61 18.22
C GLY A 7 6.13 -11.82 17.99
N VAL A 8 5.67 -11.74 16.73
CA VAL A 8 4.38 -11.14 16.39
C VAL A 8 3.31 -12.21 16.37
N PHE A 9 2.20 -11.98 17.07
CA PHE A 9 1.05 -12.88 17.09
C PHE A 9 0.03 -12.46 16.04
N PHE A 10 -0.49 -13.44 15.31
CA PHE A 10 -1.54 -13.21 14.30
C PHE A 10 -2.91 -13.59 14.88
N LYS A 11 -3.90 -12.78 14.55
CA LYS A 11 -5.29 -13.06 14.86
C LYS A 11 -6.14 -12.89 13.61
N ASP A 12 -6.69 -14.00 13.13
CA ASP A 12 -7.68 -13.96 12.06
C ASP A 12 -9.01 -13.44 12.62
N LEU A 13 -9.52 -12.39 12.01
CA LEU A 13 -10.81 -11.80 12.35
C LEU A 13 -11.76 -11.96 11.17
N PRO A 14 -13.05 -12.21 11.44
CA PRO A 14 -14.03 -12.35 10.36
C PRO A 14 -14.17 -11.01 9.60
N ALA A 15 -14.08 -11.10 8.28
CA ALA A 15 -14.37 -9.99 7.38
C ALA A 15 -15.51 -10.42 6.44
N PRO A 16 -16.68 -9.78 6.45
CA PRO A 16 -17.71 -10.08 5.49
C PRO A 16 -17.25 -9.68 4.09
N LYS A 17 -17.43 -10.55 3.11
CA LYS A 17 -17.05 -10.30 1.69
C LYS A 17 -18.02 -9.31 1.03
N ILE A 18 -18.14 -8.11 1.60
CA ILE A 18 -18.96 -7.04 1.05
C ILE A 18 -18.04 -6.07 0.33
N LYS A 19 -18.08 -6.08 -1.00
CA LYS A 19 -17.21 -5.26 -1.85
C LYS A 19 -17.24 -3.78 -1.41
N GLY A 20 -16.08 -3.25 -1.03
CA GLY A 20 -15.91 -1.86 -0.60
C GLY A 20 -16.05 -1.61 0.91
N PHE A 21 -16.64 -2.52 1.69
CA PHE A 21 -16.77 -2.38 3.15
C PHE A 21 -15.92 -3.37 3.95
N GLU A 22 -15.36 -4.37 3.30
CA GLU A 22 -14.58 -5.43 3.94
C GLU A 22 -13.48 -4.87 4.85
N SER A 23 -12.67 -3.95 4.33
CA SER A 23 -11.58 -3.32 5.08
C SER A 23 -12.07 -2.51 6.27
N ALA A 24 -13.14 -1.75 6.13
CA ALA A 24 -13.70 -0.93 7.22
C ALA A 24 -14.26 -1.81 8.35
N ILE A 25 -15.05 -2.82 8.01
CA ILE A 25 -15.63 -3.74 9.00
C ILE A 25 -14.52 -4.55 9.69
N HIS A 26 -13.56 -5.08 8.91
CA HIS A 26 -12.42 -5.79 9.47
C HIS A 26 -11.64 -4.92 10.46
N THR A 27 -11.42 -3.64 10.13
CA THR A 27 -10.70 -2.73 11.03
C THR A 27 -11.49 -2.43 12.30
N ILE A 28 -12.82 -2.26 12.21
CA ILE A 28 -13.68 -2.10 13.40
C ILE A 28 -13.59 -3.33 14.31
N CYS A 29 -13.64 -4.54 13.73
CA CYS A 29 -13.43 -5.78 14.48
C CYS A 29 -12.02 -5.84 15.10
N GLY A 30 -11.00 -5.38 14.40
CA GLY A 30 -9.63 -5.29 14.89
C GLY A 30 -9.49 -4.34 16.08
N VAL A 31 -10.08 -3.16 15.98
CA VAL A 31 -10.11 -2.17 17.08
C VAL A 31 -10.84 -2.74 18.31
N TRP A 32 -11.98 -3.39 18.10
CA TRP A 32 -12.70 -4.04 19.19
C TRP A 32 -11.89 -5.15 19.86
N TYR A 33 -11.21 -5.98 19.03
CA TYR A 33 -10.34 -7.03 19.54
C TYR A 33 -9.18 -6.44 20.34
N ALA A 34 -8.51 -5.41 19.83
CA ALA A 34 -7.42 -4.72 20.54
C ALA A 34 -7.86 -4.16 21.89
N TYR A 35 -9.05 -3.54 21.94
CA TYR A 35 -9.65 -3.07 23.18
C TYR A 35 -9.86 -4.21 24.20
N LYS A 36 -10.39 -5.36 23.75
CA LYS A 36 -10.59 -6.55 24.59
C LYS A 36 -9.27 -7.13 25.11
N GLN A 37 -8.20 -7.02 24.32
CA GLN A 37 -6.85 -7.44 24.72
C GLN A 37 -6.12 -6.40 25.60
N LYS A 38 -6.78 -5.27 25.91
CA LYS A 38 -6.17 -4.14 26.65
C LYS A 38 -4.90 -3.61 26.00
N ALA A 39 -4.89 -3.52 24.68
CA ALA A 39 -3.77 -2.97 23.95
C ALA A 39 -3.54 -1.49 24.34
N ASP A 40 -2.27 -1.11 24.54
CA ASP A 40 -1.90 0.27 24.85
C ASP A 40 -2.04 1.18 23.63
N ILE A 41 -1.77 0.66 22.43
CA ILE A 41 -1.74 1.39 21.18
C ILE A 41 -2.41 0.56 20.07
N VAL A 42 -3.20 1.19 19.25
CA VAL A 42 -3.68 0.62 17.97
C VAL A 42 -2.98 1.34 16.82
N HIS A 43 -2.24 0.60 16.01
CA HIS A 43 -1.59 1.12 14.83
C HIS A 43 -2.39 0.76 13.58
N ILE A 44 -2.94 1.78 12.93
CA ILE A 44 -3.78 1.63 11.73
C ILE A 44 -2.95 1.98 10.49
N HIS A 45 -2.95 1.09 9.51
CA HIS A 45 -2.28 1.32 8.23
C HIS A 45 -3.27 1.74 7.15
N ALA A 46 -2.93 2.80 6.42
CA ALA A 46 -3.69 3.41 5.32
C ALA A 46 -4.94 4.21 5.75
N ILE A 47 -5.36 5.09 4.84
CA ILE A 47 -6.47 6.03 5.08
C ILE A 47 -7.85 5.36 5.07
N GLY A 48 -8.04 4.29 4.32
CA GLY A 48 -9.32 3.57 4.31
C GLY A 48 -9.71 3.01 5.68
N PRO A 49 -8.86 2.15 6.28
CA PRO A 49 -9.05 1.66 7.65
C PRO A 49 -9.18 2.75 8.72
N SER A 50 -8.60 3.93 8.49
CA SER A 50 -8.66 5.06 9.42
C SER A 50 -10.08 5.57 9.71
N ILE A 51 -11.08 5.12 8.95
CA ILE A 51 -12.50 5.39 9.27
C ILE A 51 -12.92 4.82 10.63
N ALA A 52 -12.18 3.84 11.18
CA ALA A 52 -12.44 3.27 12.50
C ALA A 52 -11.87 4.08 13.68
N ILE A 53 -11.11 5.16 13.41
CA ILE A 53 -10.48 5.99 14.46
C ILE A 53 -11.49 6.54 15.47
N PRO A 54 -12.65 7.11 15.06
CA PRO A 54 -13.65 7.58 16.02
C PRO A 54 -14.06 6.51 17.02
N PHE A 55 -14.23 5.28 16.54
CA PHE A 55 -14.57 4.14 17.40
C PHE A 55 -13.41 3.77 18.35
N ALA A 56 -12.16 3.76 17.86
CA ALA A 56 -10.99 3.53 18.71
C ALA A 56 -10.86 4.61 19.81
N LYS A 57 -11.08 5.87 19.46
CA LYS A 57 -11.05 6.99 20.42
C LYS A 57 -12.18 6.90 21.46
N LEU A 58 -13.37 6.49 21.04
CA LEU A 58 -14.50 6.27 21.96
C LEU A 58 -14.19 5.18 23.00
N LEU A 59 -13.40 4.17 22.60
CA LEU A 59 -12.92 3.10 23.50
C LEU A 59 -11.71 3.52 24.36
N GLY A 60 -11.22 4.74 24.24
CA GLY A 60 -10.08 5.26 24.99
C GLY A 60 -8.71 4.79 24.49
N LEU A 61 -8.64 4.17 23.31
CA LEU A 61 -7.38 3.68 22.74
C LEU A 61 -6.52 4.82 22.19
N LYS A 62 -5.21 4.69 22.33
CA LYS A 62 -4.25 5.53 21.61
C LYS A 62 -4.09 5.02 20.19
N VAL A 63 -4.15 5.92 19.22
CA VAL A 63 -4.16 5.58 17.80
C VAL A 63 -2.96 6.17 17.10
N VAL A 64 -2.15 5.32 16.49
CA VAL A 64 -1.11 5.68 15.54
C VAL A 64 -1.59 5.33 14.14
N VAL A 65 -1.33 6.18 13.15
CA VAL A 65 -1.67 5.91 11.75
C VAL A 65 -0.43 5.99 10.89
N THR A 66 -0.23 5.03 9.99
CA THR A 66 0.71 5.19 8.87
C THR A 66 -0.06 5.51 7.59
N HIS A 67 0.17 6.69 7.04
CA HIS A 67 -0.43 7.15 5.79
C HIS A 67 0.45 6.72 4.60
N HIS A 68 -0.05 5.78 3.79
CA HIS A 68 0.69 5.20 2.66
C HIS A 68 0.47 5.90 1.32
N GLY A 69 -0.41 6.89 1.27
CA GLY A 69 -0.69 7.67 0.06
C GLY A 69 -2.17 8.02 -0.10
N PRO A 70 -2.48 9.00 -0.98
CA PRO A 70 -3.84 9.41 -1.28
C PRO A 70 -4.52 8.41 -2.23
N ASP A 71 -4.89 7.23 -1.71
CA ASP A 71 -5.49 6.15 -2.51
C ASP A 71 -6.75 6.57 -3.29
N TYR A 72 -7.43 7.63 -2.88
CA TYR A 72 -8.61 8.15 -3.58
C TYR A 72 -8.30 8.75 -4.96
N ASP A 73 -7.05 9.01 -5.29
CA ASP A 73 -6.65 9.52 -6.62
C ASP A 73 -6.61 8.41 -7.68
N ARG A 74 -6.67 7.14 -7.27
CA ARG A 74 -6.74 6.01 -8.20
C ARG A 74 -8.02 6.04 -9.03
N LYS A 75 -7.89 5.86 -10.33
CA LYS A 75 -9.01 5.94 -11.31
C LYS A 75 -10.14 4.92 -11.06
N ASN A 76 -9.83 3.79 -10.42
CA ASN A 76 -10.75 2.66 -10.25
C ASN A 76 -11.73 2.80 -9.08
N TRP A 77 -11.63 3.85 -8.28
CA TRP A 77 -12.54 4.07 -7.16
C TRP A 77 -13.80 4.84 -7.59
N ASN A 78 -14.97 4.30 -7.23
CA ASN A 78 -16.23 5.01 -7.38
C ASN A 78 -16.34 6.17 -6.36
N PHE A 79 -17.34 7.02 -6.55
CA PHE A 79 -17.56 8.20 -5.69
C PHE A 79 -17.64 7.85 -4.20
N PHE A 80 -18.36 6.77 -3.86
CA PHE A 80 -18.59 6.36 -2.47
C PHE A 80 -17.27 5.86 -1.81
N ALA A 81 -16.48 5.07 -2.52
CA ALA A 81 -15.18 4.63 -2.02
C ALA A 81 -14.22 5.82 -1.81
N LYS A 82 -14.20 6.78 -2.74
CA LYS A 82 -13.43 8.02 -2.57
C LYS A 82 -13.89 8.83 -1.35
N PHE A 83 -15.18 8.88 -1.09
CA PHE A 83 -15.72 9.56 0.08
C PHE A 83 -15.24 8.88 1.38
N ILE A 84 -15.30 7.55 1.48
CA ILE A 84 -14.79 6.78 2.63
C ILE A 84 -13.30 7.05 2.84
N LEU A 85 -12.50 6.99 1.77
CA LEU A 85 -11.05 7.21 1.86
C LEU A 85 -10.71 8.64 2.34
N LYS A 86 -11.39 9.65 1.81
CA LYS A 86 -11.21 11.05 2.24
C LYS A 86 -11.66 11.28 3.69
N THR A 87 -12.74 10.61 4.12
CA THR A 87 -13.21 10.67 5.51
C THR A 87 -12.20 10.00 6.45
N GLY A 88 -11.65 8.86 6.06
CA GLY A 88 -10.59 8.20 6.83
C GLY A 88 -9.32 9.03 6.91
N GLU A 89 -8.90 9.69 5.82
CA GLU A 89 -7.78 10.63 5.84
C GLU A 89 -8.04 11.81 6.80
N PHE A 90 -9.25 12.36 6.79
CA PHE A 90 -9.66 13.41 7.72
C PHE A 90 -9.57 12.94 9.17
N PHE A 91 -10.08 11.75 9.50
CA PHE A 91 -9.98 11.22 10.86
C PHE A 91 -8.53 10.95 11.26
N ALA A 92 -7.70 10.39 10.36
CA ALA A 92 -6.28 10.23 10.59
C ALA A 92 -5.60 11.57 10.90
N ALA A 93 -5.85 12.59 10.09
CA ALA A 93 -5.24 13.90 10.25
C ALA A 93 -5.69 14.62 11.52
N LYS A 94 -6.95 14.46 11.95
CA LYS A 94 -7.50 15.24 13.06
C LYS A 94 -7.52 14.51 14.40
N TRP A 95 -7.68 13.19 14.41
CA TRP A 95 -7.97 12.44 15.63
C TRP A 95 -6.94 11.35 15.98
N ALA A 96 -6.02 11.00 15.08
CA ALA A 96 -4.91 10.15 15.46
C ALA A 96 -4.01 10.87 16.47
N ASP A 97 -3.56 10.16 17.49
CA ASP A 97 -2.60 10.69 18.46
C ASP A 97 -1.28 10.98 17.73
N GLU A 98 -0.79 10.02 16.94
CA GLU A 98 0.39 10.18 16.09
C GLU A 98 0.09 9.75 14.65
N ILE A 99 0.74 10.41 13.70
CA ILE A 99 0.65 10.07 12.29
C ILE A 99 2.02 9.96 11.65
N ILE A 100 2.27 8.82 11.04
CA ILE A 100 3.48 8.53 10.28
C ILE A 100 3.16 8.72 8.80
N VAL A 101 4.05 9.39 8.09
CA VAL A 101 3.99 9.56 6.63
C VAL A 101 5.22 8.96 5.98
N ILE A 102 5.03 8.30 4.82
CA ILE A 102 6.12 7.62 4.12
C ILE A 102 6.79 8.48 3.05
N SER A 103 6.36 9.71 2.87
CA SER A 103 6.96 10.66 1.92
C SER A 103 6.67 12.11 2.30
N THR A 104 7.51 13.02 1.82
CA THR A 104 7.31 14.46 1.96
C THR A 104 6.06 14.97 1.22
N VAL A 105 5.64 14.29 0.16
CA VAL A 105 4.38 14.61 -0.55
C VAL A 105 3.19 14.43 0.36
N ILE A 106 3.12 13.31 1.10
CA ILE A 106 2.04 13.03 2.04
C ILE A 106 2.09 14.01 3.23
N ASP A 107 3.28 14.31 3.73
CA ASP A 107 3.47 15.32 4.78
C ASP A 107 2.90 16.70 4.35
N ASN A 108 3.20 17.12 3.12
CA ASN A 108 2.66 18.35 2.55
C ASN A 108 1.12 18.32 2.42
N ILE A 109 0.53 17.19 2.05
CA ILE A 109 -0.94 17.04 2.02
C ILE A 109 -1.53 17.27 3.43
N LEU A 110 -0.94 16.67 4.46
CA LEU A 110 -1.41 16.83 5.84
C LEU A 110 -1.28 18.28 6.32
N LYS A 111 -0.18 18.93 6.01
CA LYS A 111 0.06 20.33 6.35
C LYS A 111 -0.92 21.28 5.66
N THR A 112 -1.04 21.17 4.34
CA THR A 112 -1.80 22.13 3.54
C THR A 112 -3.32 21.92 3.63
N LYS A 113 -3.76 20.65 3.66
CA LYS A 113 -5.20 20.34 3.63
C LYS A 113 -5.83 20.26 5.02
N TYR A 114 -5.06 19.82 6.02
CA TYR A 114 -5.58 19.55 7.36
C TYR A 114 -4.95 20.38 8.46
N ASN A 115 -3.94 21.21 8.13
CA ASN A 115 -3.14 21.97 9.10
C ASN A 115 -2.50 21.06 10.18
N ARG A 116 -2.08 19.85 9.79
CA ARG A 116 -1.38 18.89 10.63
C ARG A 116 0.12 19.00 10.42
N ASN A 117 0.85 19.62 11.35
CA ASN A 117 2.27 19.96 11.18
C ASN A 117 3.24 19.06 11.95
N ASN A 118 2.72 18.09 12.70
CA ASN A 118 3.51 17.19 13.55
C ASN A 118 3.50 15.74 13.05
N ALA A 119 3.33 15.52 11.75
CA ALA A 119 3.48 14.18 11.18
C ALA A 119 4.96 13.75 11.22
N ILE A 120 5.18 12.48 11.48
CA ILE A 120 6.52 11.88 11.57
C ILE A 120 6.85 11.24 10.22
N LEU A 121 7.90 11.73 9.56
CA LEU A 121 8.35 11.17 8.29
C LEU A 121 9.22 9.93 8.54
N ILE A 122 8.73 8.77 8.15
CA ILE A 122 9.46 7.50 8.17
C ILE A 122 9.29 6.85 6.80
N TYR A 123 10.36 6.79 6.01
CA TYR A 123 10.35 6.12 4.71
C TYR A 123 10.16 4.62 4.86
N ASN A 124 9.56 3.99 3.84
CA ASN A 124 9.49 2.53 3.79
C ASN A 124 10.90 1.95 3.72
N GLY A 125 11.16 0.97 4.56
CA GLY A 125 12.40 0.19 4.53
C GLY A 125 12.36 -0.90 3.47
N VAL A 126 13.53 -1.34 3.06
CA VAL A 126 13.75 -2.48 2.18
C VAL A 126 15.00 -3.23 2.62
N ASP A 127 14.95 -4.56 2.57
CA ASP A 127 16.13 -5.37 2.82
C ASP A 127 17.15 -5.19 1.69
N ILE A 128 18.39 -4.90 2.07
CA ILE A 128 19.49 -4.83 1.13
C ILE A 128 20.00 -6.24 0.89
N HIS A 129 19.49 -6.87 -0.19
CA HIS A 129 19.98 -8.18 -0.59
C HIS A 129 21.36 -8.07 -1.26
N GLN A 130 22.25 -9.00 -0.90
CA GLN A 130 23.51 -9.14 -1.63
C GLN A 130 23.22 -9.61 -3.07
N PRO A 131 23.86 -9.00 -4.09
CA PRO A 131 23.67 -9.44 -5.46
C PRO A 131 24.04 -10.92 -5.59
N THR A 132 23.21 -11.69 -6.27
CA THR A 132 23.56 -13.04 -6.66
C THR A 132 24.74 -13.00 -7.64
N GLN A 133 25.77 -13.78 -7.37
CA GLN A 133 26.98 -13.83 -8.24
C GLN A 133 26.76 -14.66 -9.52
N THR A 134 25.57 -15.23 -9.71
CA THR A 134 25.24 -16.05 -10.86
C THR A 134 24.24 -15.34 -11.77
N ASP A 135 24.53 -15.36 -13.06
CA ASP A 135 23.65 -14.88 -14.14
C ASP A 135 22.96 -16.03 -14.88
N GLN A 136 23.02 -17.24 -14.33
CA GLN A 136 22.51 -18.46 -14.97
C GLN A 136 21.02 -18.34 -15.33
N TYR A 137 20.20 -17.76 -14.44
CA TYR A 137 18.78 -17.56 -14.71
C TYR A 137 18.55 -16.58 -15.87
N ILE A 138 19.29 -15.45 -15.91
CA ILE A 138 19.19 -14.46 -16.97
C ILE A 138 19.60 -15.07 -18.31
N LYS A 139 20.66 -15.89 -18.34
CA LYS A 139 21.09 -16.63 -19.53
C LYS A 139 20.07 -17.66 -19.98
N SER A 140 19.39 -18.34 -19.07
CA SER A 140 18.33 -19.30 -19.41
C SER A 140 17.12 -18.65 -20.11
N LEU A 141 16.94 -17.33 -19.89
CA LEU A 141 15.92 -16.52 -20.58
C LEU A 141 16.42 -15.97 -21.94
N GLY A 142 17.62 -16.33 -22.37
CA GLY A 142 18.24 -15.82 -23.61
C GLY A 142 18.70 -14.35 -23.49
N LEU A 143 18.83 -13.82 -22.29
CA LEU A 143 19.22 -12.44 -22.06
C LEU A 143 20.74 -12.33 -21.86
N SER A 144 21.34 -11.31 -22.47
CA SER A 144 22.75 -10.96 -22.26
C SER A 144 22.89 -9.94 -21.15
N HIS A 145 23.96 -10.04 -20.38
CA HIS A 145 24.28 -9.09 -19.33
C HIS A 145 24.28 -7.64 -19.86
N ARG A 146 23.55 -6.73 -19.19
CA ARG A 146 23.42 -5.30 -19.54
C ARG A 146 22.78 -4.96 -20.89
N LYS A 147 22.16 -5.92 -21.56
CA LYS A 147 21.43 -5.67 -22.82
C LYS A 147 19.92 -5.87 -22.68
N TYR A 148 19.37 -5.50 -21.54
CA TYR A 148 17.91 -5.48 -21.33
C TYR A 148 17.48 -4.34 -20.43
N ILE A 149 16.25 -3.89 -20.65
CA ILE A 149 15.54 -2.94 -19.78
C ILE A 149 14.52 -3.76 -19.00
N LEU A 150 14.62 -3.73 -17.66
CA LEU A 150 13.73 -4.47 -16.79
C LEU A 150 12.65 -3.54 -16.20
N ALA A 151 11.39 -3.90 -16.37
CA ALA A 151 10.27 -3.32 -15.68
C ALA A 151 9.62 -4.37 -14.78
N VAL A 152 9.36 -4.03 -13.51
CA VAL A 152 8.76 -4.94 -12.54
C VAL A 152 7.49 -4.33 -11.95
N GLY A 153 6.38 -5.09 -11.95
CA GLY A 153 5.15 -4.61 -11.35
C GLY A 153 3.94 -5.46 -11.72
N ARG A 154 2.82 -5.25 -11.01
CA ARG A 154 1.54 -5.89 -11.35
C ARG A 154 1.04 -5.39 -12.71
N PHE A 155 0.44 -6.28 -13.49
CA PHE A 155 -0.16 -5.94 -14.78
C PHE A 155 -1.51 -5.24 -14.56
N VAL A 156 -1.43 -3.96 -14.23
CA VAL A 156 -2.58 -3.08 -14.01
C VAL A 156 -2.41 -1.80 -14.82
N LYS A 157 -3.54 -1.19 -15.20
CA LYS A 157 -3.58 -0.03 -16.08
C LYS A 157 -2.72 1.14 -15.59
N GLU A 158 -2.61 1.31 -14.28
CA GLU A 158 -1.82 2.39 -13.66
C GLU A 158 -0.30 2.25 -13.88
N LYS A 159 0.18 1.07 -14.28
CA LYS A 159 1.60 0.84 -14.59
C LYS A 159 1.95 1.17 -16.04
N GLU A 160 0.95 1.36 -16.89
CA GLU A 160 1.10 1.81 -18.28
C GLU A 160 2.16 1.04 -19.08
N PHE A 161 2.22 -0.29 -18.88
CA PHE A 161 3.18 -1.14 -19.62
C PHE A 161 2.97 -1.10 -21.13
N ASP A 162 1.74 -0.85 -21.60
CA ASP A 162 1.42 -0.60 -22.98
C ASP A 162 2.21 0.58 -23.55
N LYS A 163 2.28 1.70 -22.83
CA LYS A 163 3.07 2.87 -23.24
C LYS A 163 4.59 2.57 -23.20
N LEU A 164 5.03 1.80 -22.22
CA LEU A 164 6.43 1.39 -22.14
C LEU A 164 6.82 0.53 -23.35
N ILE A 165 5.96 -0.42 -23.75
CA ILE A 165 6.18 -1.27 -24.93
C ILE A 165 6.24 -0.41 -26.19
N MET A 166 5.30 0.53 -26.38
CA MET A 166 5.29 1.44 -27.51
C MET A 166 6.56 2.28 -27.56
N ALA A 167 6.93 2.92 -26.46
CA ALA A 167 8.16 3.73 -26.39
C ALA A 167 9.41 2.92 -26.68
N PHE A 168 9.49 1.68 -26.18
CA PHE A 168 10.63 0.80 -26.50
C PHE A 168 10.65 0.42 -27.98
N SER A 169 9.51 0.14 -28.57
CA SER A 169 9.39 -0.16 -30.01
C SER A 169 9.84 1.02 -30.87
N ASP A 170 9.45 2.24 -30.52
CA ASP A 170 9.80 3.47 -31.24
C ASP A 170 11.31 3.75 -31.20
N LEU A 171 12.00 3.35 -30.13
CA LEU A 171 13.45 3.52 -30.01
C LEU A 171 14.26 2.59 -30.92
N ASN A 172 13.63 1.53 -31.46
CA ASN A 172 14.25 0.56 -32.39
C ASN A 172 15.63 0.04 -31.91
N LEU A 173 15.77 -0.28 -30.64
CA LEU A 173 17.01 -0.74 -30.01
C LEU A 173 17.27 -2.20 -30.37
N GLN A 174 18.00 -2.47 -31.44
CA GLN A 174 18.22 -3.82 -32.00
C GLN A 174 18.95 -4.78 -31.02
N ASP A 175 19.81 -4.22 -30.17
CA ASP A 175 20.65 -5.01 -29.23
C ASP A 175 20.05 -5.14 -27.83
N TYR A 176 18.87 -4.61 -27.58
CA TYR A 176 18.25 -4.60 -26.27
C TYR A 176 16.93 -5.39 -26.25
N HIS A 177 16.64 -5.98 -25.13
CA HIS A 177 15.36 -6.60 -24.83
C HIS A 177 14.57 -5.78 -23.80
N LEU A 178 13.26 -5.65 -23.97
CA LEU A 178 12.39 -5.20 -22.92
C LEU A 178 11.89 -6.43 -22.15
N VAL A 179 12.20 -6.48 -20.87
CA VAL A 179 11.78 -7.56 -19.97
C VAL A 179 10.77 -6.99 -19.00
N ILE A 180 9.56 -7.54 -19.00
CA ILE A 180 8.50 -7.14 -18.06
C ILE A 180 8.23 -8.32 -17.13
N ALA A 181 8.51 -8.14 -15.84
CA ALA A 181 8.28 -9.14 -14.81
C ALA A 181 7.11 -8.73 -13.91
N GLY A 182 6.13 -9.62 -13.78
CA GLY A 182 4.96 -9.36 -12.95
C GLY A 182 3.85 -10.36 -13.18
N ASP A 183 2.75 -10.15 -12.47
CA ASP A 183 1.55 -10.97 -12.61
C ASP A 183 0.30 -10.09 -12.47
N SER A 184 -0.83 -10.61 -12.93
CA SER A 184 -2.14 -10.01 -12.70
C SER A 184 -2.84 -10.72 -11.55
N ASP A 185 -3.04 -10.05 -10.43
CA ASP A 185 -3.73 -10.59 -9.24
C ASP A 185 -5.20 -10.98 -9.52
N HIS A 186 -5.77 -10.54 -10.63
CA HIS A 186 -7.16 -10.78 -11.02
C HIS A 186 -7.26 -10.84 -12.54
N LYS A 187 -8.26 -11.59 -13.06
CA LYS A 187 -8.66 -11.57 -14.48
C LYS A 187 -8.99 -10.14 -14.89
N THR A 188 -8.01 -9.39 -15.32
CA THR A 188 -8.15 -8.09 -15.92
C THR A 188 -7.96 -8.21 -17.43
N SER A 189 -8.46 -7.26 -18.20
CA SER A 189 -8.28 -7.20 -19.67
C SER A 189 -6.81 -7.08 -20.12
N TYR A 190 -5.86 -7.19 -19.21
CA TYR A 190 -4.41 -7.17 -19.44
C TYR A 190 -3.73 -8.53 -19.15
N SER A 191 -4.51 -9.56 -18.82
CA SER A 191 -4.02 -10.94 -18.64
C SER A 191 -4.24 -11.77 -19.88
#